data_9c31931419b42693e04b20f9fed77b4b
#
_entry.id   9c31931419b42693e04b20f9fed77b4b
#
_cell.length_a   1.000
_cell.length_b   1.000
_cell.length_c   1.000
_cell.angle_alpha   90.00
_cell.angle_beta   90.00
_cell.angle_gamma   90.00
#
_symmetry.space_group_name_H-M   'P 1'
#
loop_
_entity.id
_entity.type
_entity.pdbx_description
1 polymer ?
#
loop_
_entity_poly.entity_id
_entity_poly.type
_entity_poly.pdbx_seq_one_letter_code
_entity_poly.pdbx_strand_id
1 'polypeptide(L)'
;MIKDKLKQIIPSPIWNQLRRVANNYLGLRQAAVKQAKRFGKYYSKPNGKGEKQVEARLIFFTHQIEKGLSHLNFRYGFGHKALSDLADIMQVYRTVNPSYKKSQSYKSALAALNEYVSRHQGHEDNIAYVKQLFDGNTWPEILNESSRCGGSIILSPESKAHNSSLTFCELSENRHSVREYSSQPVTYDELLKAIKIAMRTPSVCNRQPTRIHVILDKDLIKKALSVQGGFNEIGRASCR
;
A
#
# COMPACT_ATOMS: atom_id res chain seq x y z
N MET A 1 15.71 -44.27 4.40
CA MET A 1 15.70 -45.66 3.85
C MET A 1 15.96 -45.73 2.35
N ILE A 2 15.11 -45.29 1.42
CA ILE A 2 15.40 -45.43 -0.03
C ILE A 2 16.56 -44.50 -0.47
N LYS A 3 16.62 -43.27 0.01
CA LYS A 3 17.69 -42.30 -0.26
C LYS A 3 19.09 -42.84 0.17
N ASP A 4 19.16 -43.50 1.28
CA ASP A 4 20.42 -43.98 1.82
C ASP A 4 20.95 -45.18 1.03
N LYS A 5 20.08 -46.05 0.59
CA LYS A 5 20.41 -47.17 -0.33
C LYS A 5 20.88 -46.67 -1.71
N LEU A 6 20.22 -45.66 -2.27
CA LEU A 6 20.61 -45.09 -3.57
C LEU A 6 21.97 -44.36 -3.46
N LYS A 7 22.27 -43.74 -2.34
CA LYS A 7 23.57 -43.07 -2.09
C LYS A 7 24.75 -44.04 -2.01
N GLN A 8 24.51 -45.31 -1.66
CA GLN A 8 25.53 -46.32 -1.60
C GLN A 8 25.84 -46.99 -2.97
N ILE A 9 24.87 -46.93 -3.91
CA ILE A 9 24.97 -47.57 -5.19
C ILE A 9 25.42 -46.61 -6.30
N ILE A 10 25.10 -45.33 -6.19
CA ILE A 10 25.38 -44.31 -7.20
C ILE A 10 26.72 -43.64 -6.88
N PRO A 11 27.67 -43.55 -7.84
CA PRO A 11 28.92 -42.79 -7.64
C PRO A 11 28.66 -41.36 -7.21
N SER A 12 29.44 -40.84 -6.27
CA SER A 12 29.24 -39.55 -5.63
C SER A 12 29.11 -38.35 -6.59
N PRO A 13 29.82 -38.27 -7.73
CA PRO A 13 29.62 -37.19 -8.70
C PRO A 13 28.23 -37.22 -9.33
N ILE A 14 27.77 -38.40 -9.71
CA ILE A 14 26.45 -38.61 -10.34
C ILE A 14 25.34 -38.33 -9.32
N TRP A 15 25.50 -38.81 -8.08
CA TRP A 15 24.59 -38.52 -6.99
C TRP A 15 24.45 -37.00 -6.72
N ASN A 16 25.57 -36.28 -6.70
CA ASN A 16 25.56 -34.84 -6.49
C ASN A 16 24.90 -34.09 -7.65
N GLN A 17 25.06 -34.55 -8.89
CA GLN A 17 24.39 -33.97 -10.07
C GLN A 17 22.89 -34.24 -10.05
N LEU A 18 22.44 -35.47 -9.76
CA LEU A 18 21.04 -35.81 -9.60
C LEU A 18 20.38 -35.03 -8.47
N ARG A 19 21.07 -34.89 -7.34
CA ARG A 19 20.59 -34.07 -6.20
C ARG A 19 20.48 -32.60 -6.56
N ARG A 20 21.39 -32.07 -7.37
CA ARG A 20 21.35 -30.69 -7.86
C ARG A 20 20.16 -30.47 -8.76
N VAL A 21 19.90 -31.38 -9.70
CA VAL A 21 18.73 -31.32 -10.60
C VAL A 21 17.44 -31.47 -9.78
N ALA A 22 17.37 -32.46 -8.89
CA ALA A 22 16.17 -32.66 -8.05
C ALA A 22 15.88 -31.44 -7.15
N ASN A 23 16.90 -30.86 -6.51
CA ASN A 23 16.70 -29.68 -5.66
C ASN A 23 16.38 -28.43 -6.47
N ASN A 24 17.03 -28.20 -7.60
CA ASN A 24 16.84 -26.97 -8.39
C ASN A 24 15.56 -26.99 -9.23
N TYR A 25 15.16 -28.14 -9.77
CA TYR A 25 13.97 -28.23 -10.63
C TYR A 25 12.73 -28.70 -9.89
N LEU A 26 12.80 -29.85 -9.23
CA LEU A 26 11.62 -30.43 -8.58
C LEU A 26 11.28 -29.70 -7.28
N GLY A 27 12.27 -29.39 -6.47
CA GLY A 27 12.08 -28.67 -5.21
C GLY A 27 11.57 -27.25 -5.43
N LEU A 28 12.11 -26.52 -6.42
CA LEU A 28 11.67 -25.17 -6.77
C LEU A 28 10.25 -25.18 -7.32
N ARG A 29 9.93 -26.14 -8.22
CA ARG A 29 8.57 -26.29 -8.75
C ARG A 29 7.56 -26.61 -7.65
N GLN A 30 7.89 -27.53 -6.73
CA GLN A 30 7.02 -27.84 -5.60
C GLN A 30 6.81 -26.62 -4.69
N ALA A 31 7.89 -25.85 -4.40
CA ALA A 31 7.80 -24.62 -3.64
C ALA A 31 6.92 -23.58 -4.34
N ALA A 32 7.05 -23.39 -5.65
CA ALA A 32 6.24 -22.48 -6.44
C ALA A 32 4.75 -22.87 -6.40
N VAL A 33 4.43 -24.15 -6.60
CA VAL A 33 3.05 -24.66 -6.51
C VAL A 33 2.48 -24.46 -5.10
N LYS A 34 3.27 -24.73 -4.05
CA LYS A 34 2.85 -24.51 -2.67
C LYS A 34 2.56 -23.02 -2.40
N GLN A 35 3.41 -22.13 -2.88
CA GLN A 35 3.20 -20.68 -2.76
C GLN A 35 1.99 -20.21 -3.57
N ALA A 36 1.80 -20.70 -4.79
CA ALA A 36 0.62 -20.36 -5.59
C ALA A 36 -0.69 -20.79 -4.90
N LYS A 37 -0.74 -22.00 -4.34
CA LYS A 37 -1.88 -22.47 -3.55
C LYS A 37 -2.13 -21.61 -2.31
N ARG A 38 -1.06 -21.25 -1.59
CA ARG A 38 -1.13 -20.39 -0.41
C ARG A 38 -1.62 -18.99 -0.79
N PHE A 39 -1.07 -18.40 -1.83
CA PHE A 39 -1.51 -17.12 -2.35
C PHE A 39 -2.99 -17.16 -2.73
N GLY A 40 -3.42 -18.14 -3.54
CA GLY A 40 -4.81 -18.28 -3.96
C GLY A 40 -5.81 -18.46 -2.81
N LYS A 41 -5.35 -18.99 -1.65
CA LYS A 41 -6.18 -19.11 -0.44
C LYS A 41 -6.33 -17.79 0.32
N TYR A 42 -5.27 -16.98 0.40
CA TYR A 42 -5.20 -15.87 1.35
C TYR A 42 -5.26 -14.48 0.71
N TYR A 43 -5.02 -14.32 -0.59
CA TYR A 43 -5.11 -12.99 -1.19
C TYR A 43 -6.55 -12.46 -1.20
N SER A 44 -6.70 -11.14 -1.17
CA SER A 44 -8.00 -10.46 -1.15
C SER A 44 -8.66 -10.41 -2.53
N LYS A 45 -9.11 -11.57 -3.02
CA LYS A 45 -9.84 -11.67 -4.29
C LYS A 45 -11.22 -10.98 -4.19
N PRO A 46 -11.77 -10.50 -5.33
CA PRO A 46 -13.04 -9.76 -5.35
C PRO A 46 -14.19 -10.47 -4.63
N ASN A 47 -14.29 -11.78 -4.75
CA ASN A 47 -15.35 -12.60 -4.16
C ASN A 47 -14.91 -13.30 -2.84
N GLY A 48 -13.80 -12.90 -2.24
CA GLY A 48 -13.31 -13.46 -0.98
C GLY A 48 -14.26 -13.10 0.16
N LYS A 49 -14.70 -14.13 0.91
CA LYS A 49 -15.64 -13.97 2.03
C LYS A 49 -14.97 -14.06 3.40
N GLY A 50 -13.68 -14.36 3.46
CA GLY A 50 -12.94 -14.41 4.73
C GLY A 50 -12.79 -13.00 5.32
N GLU A 51 -12.96 -12.86 6.63
CA GLU A 51 -12.89 -11.57 7.35
C GLU A 51 -11.65 -10.76 6.94
N LYS A 52 -10.47 -11.38 6.96
CA LYS A 52 -9.20 -10.69 6.60
C LYS A 52 -9.11 -10.31 5.12
N GLN A 53 -9.76 -11.07 4.23
CA GLN A 53 -9.85 -10.72 2.81
C GLN A 53 -10.78 -9.52 2.58
N VAL A 54 -11.88 -9.46 3.32
CA VAL A 54 -12.83 -8.35 3.28
C VAL A 54 -12.20 -7.11 3.90
N GLU A 55 -11.52 -7.24 5.05
CA GLU A 55 -10.79 -6.16 5.71
C GLU A 55 -9.72 -5.54 4.78
N ALA A 56 -8.94 -6.37 4.11
CA ALA A 56 -7.93 -5.88 3.17
C ALA A 56 -8.55 -5.07 2.00
N ARG A 57 -9.73 -5.45 1.51
CA ARG A 57 -10.46 -4.67 0.50
C ARG A 57 -11.04 -3.38 1.08
N LEU A 58 -11.55 -3.42 2.31
CA LEU A 58 -12.01 -2.23 3.02
C LEU A 58 -10.88 -1.19 3.11
N ILE A 59 -9.69 -1.60 3.57
CA ILE A 59 -8.50 -0.73 3.62
C ILE A 59 -8.14 -0.20 2.23
N PHE A 60 -8.18 -1.06 1.20
CA PHE A 60 -7.85 -0.66 -0.16
C PHE A 60 -8.80 0.42 -0.71
N PHE A 61 -10.12 0.24 -0.55
CA PHE A 61 -11.09 1.24 -1.05
C PHE A 61 -11.09 2.51 -0.22
N THR A 62 -10.91 2.43 1.10
CA THR A 62 -10.66 3.60 1.96
C THR A 62 -9.48 4.41 1.43
N HIS A 63 -8.36 3.73 1.14
CA HIS A 63 -7.17 4.39 0.62
C HIS A 63 -7.37 5.03 -0.76
N GLN A 64 -8.28 4.55 -1.60
CA GLN A 64 -8.62 5.23 -2.86
C GLN A 64 -9.27 6.60 -2.59
N ILE A 65 -10.11 6.72 -1.56
CA ILE A 65 -10.71 8.00 -1.16
C ILE A 65 -9.64 8.93 -0.58
N GLU A 66 -8.79 8.43 0.33
CA GLU A 66 -7.68 9.18 0.91
C GLU A 66 -6.71 9.75 -0.15
N LYS A 67 -6.46 9.00 -1.22
CA LYS A 67 -5.69 9.50 -2.36
C LYS A 67 -6.34 10.72 -2.99
N GLY A 68 -7.65 10.67 -3.23
CA GLY A 68 -8.39 11.81 -3.78
C GLY A 68 -8.39 13.01 -2.86
N LEU A 69 -8.53 12.78 -1.55
CA LEU A 69 -8.47 13.82 -0.52
C LEU A 69 -7.09 14.49 -0.44
N SER A 70 -6.02 13.75 -0.74
CA SER A 70 -4.64 14.25 -0.61
C SER A 70 -4.19 15.14 -1.77
N HIS A 71 -5.01 15.40 -2.78
CA HIS A 71 -4.66 16.30 -3.89
C HIS A 71 -4.79 17.78 -3.51
N LEU A 72 -3.77 18.58 -3.86
CA LEU A 72 -3.80 20.02 -3.69
C LEU A 72 -4.94 20.65 -4.50
N ASN A 73 -5.08 20.23 -5.76
CA ASN A 73 -6.18 20.64 -6.63
C ASN A 73 -7.38 19.73 -6.40
N PHE A 74 -8.12 19.99 -5.33
CA PHE A 74 -9.28 19.21 -4.95
C PHE A 74 -10.36 19.26 -6.02
N ARG A 75 -10.87 18.09 -6.42
CA ARG A 75 -11.94 17.98 -7.40
C ARG A 75 -13.23 17.57 -6.71
N TYR A 76 -14.20 18.47 -6.67
CA TYR A 76 -15.51 18.17 -6.10
C TYR A 76 -16.19 17.00 -6.81
N GLY A 77 -16.79 16.10 -6.05
CA GLY A 77 -17.50 14.94 -6.57
C GLY A 77 -16.61 13.81 -7.09
N PHE A 78 -15.31 13.80 -6.80
CA PHE A 78 -14.42 12.73 -7.25
C PHE A 78 -14.80 11.35 -6.67
N GLY A 79 -14.38 10.28 -7.34
CA GLY A 79 -14.31 8.95 -6.76
C GLY A 79 -15.60 8.14 -6.78
N HIS A 80 -16.57 8.42 -7.69
CA HIS A 80 -17.86 7.71 -7.77
C HIS A 80 -17.74 6.19 -7.59
N LYS A 81 -16.88 5.55 -8.39
CA LYS A 81 -16.69 4.10 -8.31
C LYS A 81 -16.05 3.67 -6.97
N ALA A 82 -15.05 4.40 -6.50
CA ALA A 82 -14.38 4.07 -5.24
C ALA A 82 -15.31 4.21 -4.03
N LEU A 83 -16.21 5.19 -4.05
CA LEU A 83 -17.23 5.38 -3.01
C LEU A 83 -18.27 4.26 -3.02
N SER A 84 -18.75 3.86 -4.21
CA SER A 84 -19.65 2.71 -4.33
C SER A 84 -18.98 1.42 -3.85
N ASP A 85 -17.77 1.15 -4.32
CA ASP A 85 -17.00 -0.04 -3.90
C ASP A 85 -16.72 -0.02 -2.37
N LEU A 86 -16.49 1.16 -1.79
CA LEU A 86 -16.30 1.32 -0.34
C LEU A 86 -17.60 1.07 0.43
N ALA A 87 -18.73 1.59 -0.02
CA ALA A 87 -20.03 1.35 0.61
C ALA A 87 -20.38 -0.15 0.62
N ASP A 88 -20.22 -0.82 -0.53
CA ASP A 88 -20.46 -2.25 -0.67
C ASP A 88 -19.60 -3.07 0.27
N ILE A 89 -18.29 -2.77 0.33
CA ILE A 89 -17.38 -3.54 1.19
C ILE A 89 -17.58 -3.26 2.67
N MET A 90 -18.00 -2.05 3.06
CA MET A 90 -18.37 -1.74 4.44
C MET A 90 -19.57 -2.57 4.90
N GLN A 91 -20.57 -2.72 4.04
CA GLN A 91 -21.73 -3.58 4.31
C GLN A 91 -21.32 -5.04 4.48
N VAL A 92 -20.49 -5.57 3.55
CA VAL A 92 -19.97 -6.94 3.66
C VAL A 92 -19.12 -7.12 4.92
N TYR A 93 -18.28 -6.13 5.28
CA TYR A 93 -17.44 -6.22 6.47
C TYR A 93 -18.23 -6.33 7.76
N ARG A 94 -19.37 -5.65 7.87
CA ARG A 94 -20.29 -5.76 9.00
C ARG A 94 -20.84 -7.19 9.17
N THR A 95 -21.08 -7.90 8.06
CA THR A 95 -21.59 -9.27 8.13
C THR A 95 -20.53 -10.28 8.53
N VAL A 96 -19.25 -10.05 8.18
CA VAL A 96 -18.17 -11.00 8.47
C VAL A 96 -17.42 -10.70 9.77
N ASN A 97 -17.58 -9.49 10.34
CA ASN A 97 -16.98 -9.09 11.60
C ASN A 97 -18.02 -8.53 12.57
N PRO A 98 -18.54 -9.33 13.52
CA PRO A 98 -19.51 -8.86 14.49
C PRO A 98 -19.02 -7.69 15.38
N SER A 99 -17.70 -7.51 15.49
CA SER A 99 -17.07 -6.44 16.25
C SER A 99 -16.61 -5.27 15.38
N TYR A 100 -17.15 -5.09 14.18
CA TYR A 100 -16.73 -4.10 13.19
C TYR A 100 -16.60 -2.68 13.77
N LYS A 101 -17.47 -2.26 14.68
CA LYS A 101 -17.40 -0.92 15.33
C LYS A 101 -16.13 -0.70 16.14
N LYS A 102 -15.45 -1.76 16.59
CA LYS A 102 -14.17 -1.69 17.29
C LYS A 102 -12.97 -1.75 16.32
N SER A 103 -13.21 -2.12 15.07
CA SER A 103 -12.16 -2.28 14.06
C SER A 103 -11.57 -0.93 13.67
N GLN A 104 -10.24 -0.83 13.73
CA GLN A 104 -9.49 0.34 13.27
C GLN A 104 -9.72 0.60 11.78
N SER A 105 -9.77 -0.46 10.96
CA SER A 105 -10.01 -0.34 9.52
C SER A 105 -11.38 0.25 9.20
N TYR A 106 -12.42 -0.10 9.98
CA TYR A 106 -13.75 0.46 9.82
C TYR A 106 -13.82 1.92 10.25
N LYS A 107 -13.19 2.27 11.38
CA LYS A 107 -13.09 3.66 11.84
C LYS A 107 -12.32 4.54 10.85
N SER A 108 -11.23 4.02 10.27
CA SER A 108 -10.49 4.73 9.22
C SER A 108 -11.35 5.02 7.99
N ALA A 109 -12.22 4.08 7.61
CA ALA A 109 -13.16 4.29 6.51
C ALA A 109 -14.20 5.39 6.85
N LEU A 110 -14.75 5.37 8.06
CA LEU A 110 -15.66 6.42 8.51
C LEU A 110 -14.99 7.79 8.54
N ALA A 111 -13.74 7.87 9.06
CA ALA A 111 -12.99 9.13 9.14
C ALA A 111 -12.67 9.70 7.74
N ALA A 112 -12.28 8.85 6.80
CA ALA A 112 -12.04 9.26 5.41
C ALA A 112 -13.32 9.75 4.72
N LEU A 113 -14.46 9.11 4.98
CA LEU A 113 -15.77 9.54 4.47
C LEU A 113 -16.25 10.83 5.14
N ASN A 114 -16.04 11.00 6.45
CA ASN A 114 -16.35 12.24 7.15
C ASN A 114 -15.55 13.42 6.56
N GLU A 115 -14.23 13.26 6.35
CA GLU A 115 -13.42 14.27 5.68
C GLU A 115 -13.92 14.55 4.27
N TYR A 116 -14.29 13.49 3.51
CA TYR A 116 -14.84 13.65 2.17
C TYR A 116 -16.08 14.55 2.18
N VAL A 117 -17.04 14.27 3.05
CA VAL A 117 -18.27 15.09 3.19
C VAL A 117 -17.93 16.50 3.64
N SER A 118 -17.07 16.66 4.66
CA SER A 118 -16.69 17.96 5.21
C SER A 118 -16.01 18.87 4.18
N ARG A 119 -15.19 18.30 3.30
CA ARG A 119 -14.52 19.07 2.24
C ARG A 119 -15.43 19.46 1.08
N HIS A 120 -16.65 18.93 1.04
CA HIS A 120 -17.69 19.31 0.08
C HIS A 120 -18.69 20.32 0.64
N GLN A 121 -18.46 20.91 1.82
CA GLN A 121 -19.31 21.99 2.34
C GLN A 121 -19.39 23.14 1.32
N GLY A 122 -20.62 23.58 1.01
CA GLY A 122 -20.88 24.56 -0.06
C GLY A 122 -20.89 23.97 -1.48
N HIS A 123 -20.69 22.65 -1.61
CA HIS A 123 -20.72 21.91 -2.88
C HIS A 123 -21.50 20.58 -2.74
N GLU A 124 -22.57 20.59 -1.94
CA GLU A 124 -23.33 19.40 -1.55
C GLU A 124 -23.96 18.70 -2.75
N ASP A 125 -24.32 19.44 -3.79
CA ASP A 125 -24.89 18.90 -5.03
C ASP A 125 -23.95 17.90 -5.72
N ASN A 126 -22.63 18.12 -5.58
CA ASN A 126 -21.63 17.24 -6.16
C ASN A 126 -21.58 15.86 -5.49
N ILE A 127 -22.11 15.74 -4.28
CA ILE A 127 -22.08 14.52 -3.47
C ILE A 127 -23.48 14.06 -3.02
N ALA A 128 -24.55 14.63 -3.54
CA ALA A 128 -25.93 14.27 -3.16
C ALA A 128 -26.20 12.75 -3.28
N TYR A 129 -25.57 12.09 -4.27
CA TYR A 129 -25.66 10.65 -4.48
C TYR A 129 -24.96 9.84 -3.39
N VAL A 130 -23.95 10.39 -2.70
CA VAL A 130 -23.11 9.64 -1.72
C VAL A 130 -23.96 9.16 -0.55
N LYS A 131 -24.87 9.98 -0.08
CA LYS A 131 -25.79 9.60 1.00
C LYS A 131 -26.61 8.36 0.64
N GLN A 132 -26.95 8.17 -0.64
CA GLN A 132 -27.75 7.03 -1.11
C GLN A 132 -26.96 5.71 -1.17
N LEU A 133 -25.62 5.79 -1.16
CA LEU A 133 -24.76 4.60 -1.14
C LEU A 133 -24.72 3.92 0.23
N PHE A 134 -25.06 4.65 1.30
CA PHE A 134 -24.98 4.16 2.66
C PHE A 134 -26.36 3.97 3.29
N ASP A 135 -26.51 2.94 4.12
CA ASP A 135 -27.74 2.71 4.85
C ASP A 135 -28.01 3.81 5.90
N GLY A 136 -29.26 3.86 6.39
CA GLY A 136 -29.70 4.84 7.37
C GLY A 136 -28.93 4.85 8.68
N ASN A 137 -28.23 3.76 9.01
CA ASN A 137 -27.40 3.66 10.23
C ASN A 137 -25.95 4.12 9.97
N THR A 138 -25.42 3.86 8.77
CA THR A 138 -24.03 4.22 8.42
C THR A 138 -23.86 5.71 8.20
N TRP A 139 -24.83 6.36 7.58
CA TRP A 139 -24.72 7.78 7.30
C TRP A 139 -24.53 8.64 8.55
N PRO A 140 -25.32 8.48 9.62
CA PRO A 140 -25.05 9.16 10.90
C PRO A 140 -23.68 8.80 11.51
N GLU A 141 -23.21 7.55 11.38
CA GLU A 141 -21.88 7.16 11.85
C GLU A 141 -20.78 7.94 11.11
N ILE A 142 -20.93 8.13 9.79
CA ILE A 142 -20.00 8.95 8.99
C ILE A 142 -19.97 10.40 9.48
N LEU A 143 -21.14 11.01 9.66
CA LEU A 143 -21.25 12.42 10.05
C LEU A 143 -20.72 12.69 11.47
N ASN A 144 -20.86 11.73 12.37
CA ASN A 144 -20.45 11.86 13.77
C ASN A 144 -19.02 11.34 14.04
N GLU A 145 -18.32 10.85 13.01
CA GLU A 145 -16.95 10.36 13.19
C GLU A 145 -16.00 11.54 13.42
N SER A 146 -15.36 11.55 14.58
CA SER A 146 -14.44 12.63 14.99
C SER A 146 -12.99 12.14 15.16
N SER A 147 -12.74 10.83 15.02
CA SER A 147 -11.38 10.29 15.13
C SER A 147 -10.56 10.70 13.89
N ARG A 148 -9.28 10.97 14.12
CA ARG A 148 -8.33 11.27 13.04
C ARG A 148 -7.57 10.01 12.60
N CYS A 149 -8.22 8.85 12.61
CA CYS A 149 -7.57 7.60 12.28
C CYS A 149 -7.57 7.26 10.78
N GLY A 150 -8.12 8.12 9.93
CA GLY A 150 -8.13 8.03 8.47
C GLY A 150 -8.26 9.41 7.84
N GLY A 151 -8.24 9.47 6.51
CA GLY A 151 -8.33 10.71 5.75
C GLY A 151 -6.98 11.29 5.36
N SER A 152 -6.92 12.61 5.22
CA SER A 152 -5.71 13.35 4.85
C SER A 152 -5.37 14.45 5.85
N ILE A 153 -4.12 14.88 5.86
CA ILE A 153 -3.65 16.03 6.64
C ILE A 153 -2.84 16.97 5.75
N ILE A 154 -2.95 18.25 6.03
CA ILE A 154 -2.10 19.27 5.41
C ILE A 154 -0.89 19.48 6.33
N LEU A 155 0.31 19.26 5.75
CA LEU A 155 1.57 19.50 6.43
C LEU A 155 2.17 20.79 5.90
N SER A 156 2.55 21.71 6.81
CA SER A 156 3.33 22.87 6.43
C SER A 156 4.82 22.49 6.28
N PRO A 157 5.60 23.19 5.45
CA PRO A 157 7.05 22.98 5.35
C PRO A 157 7.75 23.11 6.72
N GLU A 158 7.27 24.02 7.57
CA GLU A 158 7.81 24.28 8.92
C GLU A 158 7.67 23.05 9.83
N SER A 159 6.62 22.26 9.65
CA SER A 159 6.40 21.02 10.43
C SER A 159 7.50 19.98 10.21
N LYS A 160 8.32 20.11 9.16
CA LYS A 160 9.43 19.23 8.81
C LYS A 160 10.81 19.88 8.97
N ALA A 161 10.87 21.19 9.30
CA ALA A 161 12.11 21.95 9.38
C ALA A 161 13.13 21.38 10.39
N HIS A 162 12.64 20.75 11.46
CA HIS A 162 13.47 20.22 12.54
C HIS A 162 13.70 18.72 12.49
N ASN A 163 13.36 18.05 11.39
CA ASN A 163 13.49 16.58 11.26
C ASN A 163 14.93 16.09 11.49
N SER A 164 15.94 16.89 11.16
CA SER A 164 17.36 16.54 11.37
C SER A 164 17.81 16.50 12.83
N SER A 165 17.07 17.14 13.73
CA SER A 165 17.35 17.20 15.17
C SER A 165 16.54 16.20 16.00
N LEU A 166 15.60 15.49 15.38
CA LEU A 166 14.74 14.51 16.05
C LEU A 166 15.50 13.21 16.34
N THR A 167 15.14 12.57 17.44
CA THR A 167 15.51 11.18 17.68
C THR A 167 14.89 10.27 16.62
N PHE A 168 15.41 9.05 16.48
CA PHE A 168 14.84 8.07 15.54
C PHE A 168 13.35 7.77 15.81
N CYS A 169 12.95 7.69 17.09
CA CYS A 169 11.55 7.46 17.45
C CYS A 169 10.67 8.61 17.01
N GLU A 170 11.04 9.85 17.36
CA GLU A 170 10.29 11.04 16.95
C GLU A 170 10.23 11.20 15.44
N LEU A 171 11.33 10.94 14.72
CA LEU A 171 11.37 10.97 13.26
C LEU A 171 10.43 9.93 12.65
N SER A 172 10.39 8.74 13.23
CA SER A 172 9.50 7.65 12.80
C SER A 172 8.02 8.00 13.01
N GLU A 173 7.69 8.59 14.16
CA GLU A 173 6.33 9.03 14.49
C GLU A 173 5.87 10.19 13.60
N ASN A 174 6.78 11.12 13.28
CA ASN A 174 6.52 12.26 12.39
C ASN A 174 6.54 11.91 10.89
N ARG A 175 6.83 10.67 10.52
CA ARG A 175 6.83 10.24 9.12
C ARG A 175 5.40 10.16 8.59
N HIS A 176 5.14 10.87 7.51
CA HIS A 176 3.87 10.83 6.78
C HIS A 176 4.11 10.45 5.31
N SER A 177 3.07 9.91 4.66
CA SER A 177 3.08 9.69 3.21
C SER A 177 2.78 11.01 2.52
N VAL A 178 3.83 11.74 2.13
CA VAL A 178 3.70 12.99 1.38
C VAL A 178 3.41 12.69 -0.09
N ARG A 179 2.44 13.36 -0.69
CA ARG A 179 2.02 13.16 -2.08
C ARG A 179 2.14 14.42 -2.94
N GLU A 180 2.12 15.59 -2.31
CA GLU A 180 2.37 16.86 -2.97
C GLU A 180 3.73 17.40 -2.53
N TYR A 181 4.55 17.79 -3.48
CA TYR A 181 5.93 18.23 -3.26
C TYR A 181 6.13 19.61 -3.83
N SER A 182 7.15 20.32 -3.33
CA SER A 182 7.54 21.61 -3.87
C SER A 182 8.10 21.46 -5.30
N SER A 183 8.19 22.59 -6.01
CA SER A 183 8.83 22.62 -7.33
C SER A 183 10.37 22.60 -7.26
N GLN A 184 10.94 22.63 -6.06
CA GLN A 184 12.39 22.62 -5.86
C GLN A 184 12.96 21.26 -6.34
N PRO A 185 13.96 21.27 -7.24
CA PRO A 185 14.61 20.05 -7.68
C PRO A 185 15.42 19.41 -6.55
N VAL A 186 15.44 18.09 -6.49
CA VAL A 186 16.34 17.35 -5.59
C VAL A 186 17.74 17.35 -6.20
N THR A 187 18.74 17.74 -5.43
CA THR A 187 20.12 17.80 -5.89
C THR A 187 20.76 16.40 -5.92
N TYR A 188 21.80 16.27 -6.77
CA TYR A 188 22.59 15.02 -6.84
C TYR A 188 23.17 14.63 -5.46
N ASP A 189 23.68 15.61 -4.70
CA ASP A 189 24.29 15.37 -3.40
C ASP A 189 23.29 14.86 -2.36
N GLU A 190 22.06 15.37 -2.37
CA GLU A 190 20.98 14.89 -1.50
C GLU A 190 20.63 13.44 -1.83
N LEU A 191 20.50 13.13 -3.13
CA LEU A 191 20.24 11.76 -3.59
C LEU A 191 21.38 10.82 -3.18
N LEU A 192 22.63 11.24 -3.35
CA LEU A 192 23.79 10.44 -3.01
C LEU A 192 23.88 10.17 -1.51
N LYS A 193 23.56 11.15 -0.66
CA LYS A 193 23.47 10.97 0.80
C LYS A 193 22.41 9.91 1.17
N ALA A 194 21.20 10.00 0.60
CA ALA A 194 20.14 9.04 0.84
C ALA A 194 20.51 7.62 0.37
N ILE A 195 21.12 7.50 -0.81
CA ILE A 195 21.59 6.22 -1.35
C ILE A 195 22.67 5.61 -0.45
N LYS A 196 23.64 6.39 0.02
CA LYS A 196 24.68 5.91 0.93
C LYS A 196 24.10 5.34 2.22
N ILE A 197 23.05 5.95 2.77
CA ILE A 197 22.34 5.43 3.95
C ILE A 197 21.62 4.13 3.61
N ALA A 198 20.88 4.09 2.51
CA ALA A 198 20.14 2.91 2.08
C ALA A 198 21.05 1.71 1.81
N MET A 199 22.25 1.92 1.25
CA MET A 199 23.23 0.87 0.98
C MET A 199 23.89 0.28 2.24
N ARG A 200 23.68 0.88 3.42
CA ARG A 200 24.12 0.29 4.70
C ARG A 200 23.17 -0.79 5.21
N THR A 201 22.03 -1.01 4.56
CA THR A 201 21.07 -2.04 4.94
C THR A 201 21.74 -3.43 4.87
N PRO A 202 21.67 -4.24 5.94
CA PRO A 202 22.26 -5.57 5.93
C PRO A 202 21.57 -6.49 4.91
N SER A 203 22.33 -7.38 4.32
CA SER A 203 21.83 -8.40 3.40
C SER A 203 22.22 -9.79 3.85
N VAL A 204 21.44 -10.81 3.49
CA VAL A 204 21.71 -12.20 3.82
C VAL A 204 23.11 -12.60 3.28
N CYS A 205 23.96 -13.12 4.16
CA CYS A 205 25.35 -13.48 3.85
C CYS A 205 26.16 -12.33 3.21
N ASN A 206 25.78 -11.09 3.50
CA ASN A 206 26.41 -9.89 2.94
C ASN A 206 26.49 -9.90 1.39
N ARG A 207 25.49 -10.48 0.72
CA ARG A 207 25.49 -10.63 -0.74
C ARG A 207 25.29 -9.32 -1.50
N GLN A 208 24.77 -8.29 -0.83
CA GLN A 208 24.53 -6.95 -1.41
C GLN A 208 23.86 -6.97 -2.79
N PRO A 209 22.69 -7.64 -2.96
CA PRO A 209 22.08 -7.85 -4.27
C PRO A 209 21.41 -6.61 -4.83
N THR A 210 21.24 -5.58 -4.00
CA THR A 210 20.49 -4.37 -4.35
C THR A 210 21.24 -3.54 -5.39
N ARG A 211 20.52 -3.04 -6.38
CA ARG A 211 20.96 -2.03 -7.33
C ARG A 211 19.98 -0.87 -7.30
N ILE A 212 20.49 0.35 -7.22
CA ILE A 212 19.67 1.57 -7.19
C ILE A 212 19.87 2.29 -8.51
N HIS A 213 18.78 2.54 -9.22
CA HIS A 213 18.74 3.33 -10.43
C HIS A 213 17.98 4.61 -10.15
N VAL A 214 18.56 5.75 -10.51
CA VAL A 214 17.94 7.07 -10.37
C VAL A 214 17.58 7.57 -11.75
N ILE A 215 16.33 7.97 -11.94
CA ILE A 215 15.83 8.54 -13.19
C ILE A 215 15.41 9.98 -12.89
N LEU A 216 16.07 10.94 -13.54
CA LEU A 216 15.76 12.38 -13.39
C LEU A 216 15.10 12.95 -14.65
N ASP A 217 15.24 12.29 -15.79
CA ASP A 217 14.60 12.69 -17.03
C ASP A 217 13.08 12.50 -16.96
N LYS A 218 12.32 13.56 -17.23
CA LYS A 218 10.87 13.58 -17.08
C LYS A 218 10.13 12.62 -18.01
N ASP A 219 10.65 12.41 -19.21
CA ASP A 219 10.01 11.53 -20.19
C ASP A 219 10.29 10.05 -19.87
N LEU A 220 11.50 9.76 -19.40
CA LEU A 220 11.82 8.42 -18.88
C LEU A 220 11.01 8.10 -17.62
N ILE A 221 10.78 9.07 -16.73
CA ILE A 221 9.91 8.89 -15.56
C ILE A 221 8.49 8.54 -15.99
N LYS A 222 7.91 9.28 -16.95
CA LYS A 222 6.58 8.97 -17.47
C LYS A 222 6.51 7.55 -18.04
N LYS A 223 7.52 7.13 -18.80
CA LYS A 223 7.61 5.77 -19.36
C LYS A 223 7.70 4.72 -18.25
N ALA A 224 8.55 4.92 -17.26
CA ALA A 224 8.69 4.00 -16.13
C ALA A 224 7.38 3.86 -15.34
N LEU A 225 6.69 4.96 -15.07
CA LEU A 225 5.41 4.97 -14.36
C LEU A 225 4.29 4.30 -15.18
N SER A 226 4.28 4.46 -16.50
CA SER A 226 3.30 3.78 -17.35
C SER A 226 3.44 2.26 -17.31
N VAL A 227 4.67 1.75 -17.20
CA VAL A 227 4.96 0.32 -17.05
C VAL A 227 4.58 -0.18 -15.65
N GLN A 228 4.87 0.62 -14.62
CA GLN A 228 4.60 0.29 -13.24
C GLN A 228 3.09 0.20 -12.95
N GLY A 229 2.25 0.99 -13.64
CA GLY A 229 0.79 0.91 -13.59
C GLY A 229 0.15 1.28 -12.25
N GLY A 230 0.93 1.82 -11.30
CA GLY A 230 0.47 2.18 -9.97
C GLY A 230 0.06 3.65 -9.84
N PHE A 231 0.36 4.23 -8.69
CA PHE A 231 0.08 5.63 -8.40
C PHE A 231 1.07 6.54 -9.15
N ASN A 232 0.67 7.01 -10.30
CA ASN A 232 1.53 7.76 -11.24
C ASN A 232 2.01 9.13 -10.70
N GLU A 233 1.45 9.59 -9.59
CA GLU A 233 1.80 10.89 -9.00
C GLU A 233 3.05 10.85 -8.13
N ILE A 234 3.43 9.68 -7.60
CA ILE A 234 4.69 9.54 -6.85
C ILE A 234 5.89 9.97 -7.69
N GLY A 235 5.93 9.56 -8.97
CA GLY A 235 7.00 9.98 -9.86
C GLY A 235 6.93 11.44 -10.30
N ARG A 236 5.75 12.03 -10.37
CA ARG A 236 5.58 13.47 -10.58
C ARG A 236 6.06 14.29 -9.39
N ALA A 237 5.84 13.75 -8.20
CA ALA A 237 6.22 14.36 -6.95
C ALA A 237 7.75 14.42 -6.77
N SER A 238 8.48 13.40 -7.21
CA SER A 238 9.96 13.39 -7.15
C SER A 238 10.62 14.21 -8.28
N CYS A 239 9.82 14.83 -9.15
CA CYS A 239 10.28 15.61 -10.30
C CYS A 239 9.80 17.06 -10.31
N ARG A 240 9.17 17.52 -9.26
CA ARG A 240 8.74 18.90 -9.09
C ARG A 240 9.62 19.62 -8.11
#